data_f4bb3bd9314f59eb64d375fd2932ebb6
#
_entry.id   f4bb3bd9314f59eb64d375fd2932ebb6
#
_cell.length_a   1.000
_cell.length_b   1.000
_cell.length_c   1.000
_cell.angle_alpha   90.00
_cell.angle_beta   90.00
_cell.angle_gamma   90.00
#
_symmetry.space_group_name_H-M   'P 1'
#
loop_
_entity.id
_entity.type
_entity.pdbx_description
1 polymer ?
#
loop_
_entity_poly.entity_id
_entity_poly.type
_entity_poly.pdbx_seq_one_letter_code
_entity_poly.pdbx_strand_id
1 'polypeptide(L)'
;KHKIVSGITYIKDYKLKIFGNHNLQNLNAAKLVCRELGITSFDFYNKIQTFAGASNRLELIKENKESAIYKDFAHSPSKLKATIHAMKKQFKNRKLIACMELHTFSSLNKGFINEYNDSMKLADQAIVFISDKAIKHKKLDPISEHKIKVAFNQSNITIVKDAIKLSIIINKIEMKKANLLMMSSGNFENLDYDKINL
;
A
#
# COMPACT_ATOMS: atom_id res chain seq x y z
N LYS A 1 18.75 15.22 -1.27
CA LYS A 1 18.85 13.83 -1.79
C LYS A 1 18.70 12.84 -0.63
N HIS A 2 18.11 11.69 -0.87
CA HIS A 2 18.00 10.60 0.09
C HIS A 2 18.73 9.35 -0.43
N LYS A 3 19.15 8.47 0.47
CA LYS A 3 19.73 7.15 0.16
C LYS A 3 18.96 6.05 0.91
N ILE A 4 18.95 4.85 0.37
CA ILE A 4 18.39 3.66 0.99
C ILE A 4 19.54 2.68 1.23
N VAL A 5 19.71 2.27 2.49
CA VAL A 5 20.74 1.30 2.91
C VAL A 5 20.05 0.20 3.70
N SER A 6 20.16 -1.04 3.25
CA SER A 6 19.57 -2.21 3.92
C SER A 6 18.08 -2.02 4.29
N GLY A 7 17.28 -1.45 3.37
CA GLY A 7 15.86 -1.19 3.60
C GLY A 7 15.56 0.00 4.53
N ILE A 8 16.54 0.81 4.88
CA ILE A 8 16.36 2.00 5.71
C ILE A 8 16.59 3.26 4.87
N THR A 9 15.69 4.24 4.99
CA THR A 9 15.81 5.53 4.31
C THR A 9 16.60 6.52 5.17
N TYR A 10 17.54 7.22 4.54
CA TYR A 10 18.35 8.27 5.17
C TYR A 10 18.25 9.59 4.41
N ILE A 11 18.21 10.70 5.11
CA ILE A 11 18.47 12.05 4.57
C ILE A 11 19.70 12.58 5.29
N LYS A 12 20.84 12.75 4.57
CA LYS A 12 22.16 12.93 5.16
C LYS A 12 22.41 11.77 6.15
N ASP A 13 22.66 12.05 7.42
CA ASP A 13 22.93 11.07 8.47
C ASP A 13 21.68 10.73 9.32
N TYR A 14 20.55 11.36 9.02
CA TYR A 14 19.30 11.13 9.75
C TYR A 14 18.56 9.92 9.22
N LYS A 15 18.36 8.93 10.08
CA LYS A 15 17.57 7.74 9.80
C LYS A 15 16.09 8.07 9.85
N LEU A 16 15.32 7.67 8.82
CA LEU A 16 13.88 7.85 8.78
C LEU A 16 13.15 6.51 8.90
N LYS A 17 12.04 6.50 9.62
CA LYS A 17 11.12 5.36 9.66
C LYS A 17 10.16 5.35 8.46
N ILE A 18 9.94 6.50 7.82
CA ILE A 18 9.12 6.63 6.62
C ILE A 18 9.95 6.49 5.35
N PHE A 19 9.32 6.03 4.28
CA PHE A 19 9.94 5.87 2.97
C PHE A 19 8.94 6.14 1.83
N GLY A 20 9.43 6.10 0.59
CA GLY A 20 8.67 6.41 -0.62
C GLY A 20 8.70 7.90 -0.95
N ASN A 21 8.80 8.20 -2.25
CA ASN A 21 8.97 9.58 -2.73
C ASN A 21 7.84 10.50 -2.24
N HIS A 22 6.59 10.02 -2.26
CA HIS A 22 5.44 10.81 -1.81
C HIS A 22 5.52 11.18 -0.32
N ASN A 23 5.94 10.25 0.56
CA ASN A 23 6.14 10.55 1.98
C ASN A 23 7.32 11.50 2.20
N LEU A 24 8.40 11.39 1.42
CA LEU A 24 9.54 12.31 1.48
C LEU A 24 9.19 13.70 0.96
N GLN A 25 8.28 13.83 -0.01
CA GLN A 25 7.73 15.11 -0.45
C GLN A 25 6.89 15.76 0.66
N ASN A 26 6.01 14.99 1.31
CA ASN A 26 5.23 15.46 2.46
C ASN A 26 6.12 15.91 3.61
N LEU A 27 7.18 15.15 3.92
CA LEU A 27 8.18 15.52 4.92
C LEU A 27 8.87 16.85 4.56
N ASN A 28 9.22 17.04 3.29
CA ASN A 28 9.83 18.29 2.85
C ASN A 28 8.86 19.48 2.98
N ALA A 29 7.59 19.30 2.64
CA ALA A 29 6.57 20.33 2.83
C ALA A 29 6.39 20.68 4.32
N ALA A 30 6.30 19.68 5.20
CA ALA A 30 6.24 19.89 6.64
C ALA A 30 7.48 20.65 7.16
N LYS A 31 8.68 20.32 6.66
CA LYS A 31 9.92 21.04 7.02
C LYS A 31 9.85 22.51 6.63
N LEU A 32 9.31 22.83 5.44
CA LEU A 32 9.18 24.23 5.01
C LEU A 32 8.26 25.01 5.94
N VAL A 33 7.12 24.44 6.32
CA VAL A 33 6.20 25.07 7.29
C VAL A 33 6.88 25.25 8.66
N CYS A 34 7.56 24.23 9.16
CA CYS A 34 8.30 24.32 10.44
C CYS A 34 9.35 25.43 10.41
N ARG A 35 10.03 25.63 9.27
CA ARG A 35 11.00 26.70 9.11
C ARG A 35 10.37 28.09 9.21
N GLU A 36 9.18 28.31 8.64
CA GLU A 36 8.43 29.57 8.75
C GLU A 36 8.00 29.85 10.21
N LEU A 37 7.88 28.78 11.02
CA LEU A 37 7.62 28.87 12.47
C LEU A 37 8.91 28.99 13.32
N GLY A 38 10.08 29.19 12.70
CA GLY A 38 11.34 29.39 13.39
C GLY A 38 12.06 28.08 13.82
N ILE A 39 11.56 26.92 13.44
CA ILE A 39 12.20 25.62 13.74
C ILE A 39 13.38 25.41 12.80
N THR A 40 14.57 25.19 13.38
CA THR A 40 15.77 24.94 12.58
C THR A 40 15.72 23.61 11.84
N SER A 41 16.48 23.50 10.75
CA SER A 41 16.60 22.22 10.03
C SER A 41 17.21 21.12 10.91
N PHE A 42 18.09 21.48 11.84
CA PHE A 42 18.71 20.54 12.78
C PHE A 42 17.64 19.95 13.71
N ASP A 43 16.86 20.80 14.37
CA ASP A 43 15.80 20.37 15.29
C ASP A 43 14.75 19.53 14.58
N PHE A 44 14.33 19.98 13.37
CA PHE A 44 13.38 19.23 12.55
C PHE A 44 13.88 17.81 12.26
N TYR A 45 15.10 17.65 11.76
CA TYR A 45 15.64 16.33 11.41
C TYR A 45 15.90 15.46 12.64
N ASN A 46 16.30 16.03 13.76
CA ASN A 46 16.45 15.28 15.01
C ASN A 46 15.13 14.70 15.49
N LYS A 47 14.04 15.47 15.42
CA LYS A 47 12.71 15.04 15.87
C LYS A 47 12.04 14.08 14.89
N ILE A 48 12.16 14.31 13.59
CA ILE A 48 11.47 13.49 12.58
C ILE A 48 11.95 12.03 12.53
N GLN A 49 13.13 11.72 13.04
CA GLN A 49 13.64 10.34 13.13
C GLN A 49 12.74 9.43 13.97
N THR A 50 12.02 9.98 14.94
CA THR A 50 11.08 9.23 15.79
C THR A 50 9.71 9.06 15.16
N PHE A 51 9.38 9.83 14.11
CA PHE A 51 8.08 9.80 13.45
C PHE A 51 7.88 8.48 12.70
N ALA A 52 6.91 7.70 13.16
CA ALA A 52 6.61 6.37 12.61
C ALA A 52 5.81 6.40 11.29
N GLY A 53 5.35 7.58 10.85
CA GLY A 53 4.45 7.76 9.72
C GLY A 53 3.04 8.16 10.16
N ALA A 54 2.23 8.58 9.18
CA ALA A 54 0.81 8.80 9.40
C ALA A 54 0.05 7.48 9.22
N SER A 55 -1.04 7.31 9.98
CA SER A 55 -1.91 6.14 9.84
C SER A 55 -2.38 5.98 8.39
N ASN A 56 -2.46 4.75 7.93
CA ASN A 56 -2.80 4.38 6.55
C ASN A 56 -1.90 5.05 5.48
N ARG A 57 -0.61 5.30 5.77
CA ARG A 57 0.37 5.84 4.81
C ARG A 57 1.66 5.05 4.84
N LEU A 58 1.69 3.89 4.15
CA LEU A 58 2.73 2.88 4.29
C LEU A 58 2.98 2.57 5.79
N GLU A 59 1.89 2.45 6.51
CA GLU A 59 1.89 2.14 7.94
C GLU A 59 2.36 0.71 8.16
N LEU A 60 3.40 0.53 8.96
CA LEU A 60 3.88 -0.79 9.36
C LEU A 60 2.92 -1.37 10.40
N ILE A 61 2.29 -2.50 10.10
CA ILE A 61 1.38 -3.21 11.00
C ILE A 61 2.14 -4.27 11.80
N LYS A 62 2.93 -5.09 11.12
CA LYS A 62 3.66 -6.19 11.71
C LYS A 62 4.94 -6.45 10.92
N GLU A 63 6.02 -6.83 11.60
CA GLU A 63 7.26 -7.24 10.93
C GLU A 63 8.01 -8.32 11.70
N ASN A 64 8.83 -9.07 10.97
CA ASN A 64 9.90 -9.91 11.47
C ASN A 64 11.20 -9.61 10.70
N LYS A 65 12.25 -10.40 10.90
CA LYS A 65 13.55 -10.16 10.25
C LYS A 65 13.49 -10.16 8.71
N GLU A 66 12.58 -10.93 8.12
CA GLU A 66 12.54 -11.15 6.67
C GLU A 66 11.29 -10.63 5.98
N SER A 67 10.24 -10.27 6.73
CA SER A 67 8.91 -9.99 6.19
C SER A 67 8.21 -8.88 6.94
N ALA A 68 7.26 -8.22 6.29
CA ALA A 68 6.45 -7.18 6.92
C ALA A 68 5.07 -7.06 6.27
N ILE A 69 4.11 -6.58 7.05
CA ILE A 69 2.77 -6.20 6.60
C ILE A 69 2.65 -4.70 6.68
N TYR A 70 2.29 -4.08 5.56
CA TYR A 70 2.04 -2.64 5.44
C TYR A 70 0.61 -2.36 5.05
N LYS A 71 0.07 -1.26 5.56
CA LYS A 71 -1.24 -0.73 5.20
C LYS A 71 -1.11 0.65 4.56
N ASP A 72 -1.88 0.91 3.50
CA ASP A 72 -1.88 2.20 2.81
C ASP A 72 -3.28 2.58 2.33
N PHE A 73 -3.55 3.87 2.28
CA PHE A 73 -4.82 4.42 1.79
C PHE A 73 -4.89 4.51 0.25
N ALA A 74 -3.91 4.01 -0.46
CA ALA A 74 -3.90 4.02 -1.92
C ALA A 74 -5.11 3.27 -2.47
N HIS A 75 -5.94 3.95 -3.24
CA HIS A 75 -7.17 3.41 -3.84
C HIS A 75 -7.38 3.88 -5.28
N SER A 76 -6.58 4.82 -5.78
CA SER A 76 -6.59 5.27 -7.17
C SER A 76 -5.41 4.72 -7.95
N PRO A 77 -5.50 4.58 -9.28
CA PRO A 77 -4.46 3.98 -10.12
C PRO A 77 -3.06 4.56 -9.90
N SER A 78 -2.95 5.89 -9.87
CA SER A 78 -1.67 6.59 -9.68
C SER A 78 -1.08 6.35 -8.29
N LYS A 79 -1.92 6.33 -7.23
CA LYS A 79 -1.48 6.05 -5.86
C LYS A 79 -1.02 4.61 -5.71
N LEU A 80 -1.73 3.64 -6.31
CA LEU A 80 -1.29 2.24 -6.33
C LEU A 80 0.11 2.11 -6.94
N LYS A 81 0.31 2.67 -8.13
CA LYS A 81 1.62 2.66 -8.80
C LYS A 81 2.72 3.25 -7.91
N ALA A 82 2.46 4.39 -7.29
CA ALA A 82 3.42 5.07 -6.42
C ALA A 82 3.78 4.27 -5.17
N THR A 83 2.76 3.69 -4.49
CA THR A 83 2.95 2.92 -3.26
C THR A 83 3.66 1.59 -3.53
N ILE A 84 3.25 0.85 -4.56
CA ILE A 84 3.90 -0.40 -4.99
C ILE A 84 5.36 -0.14 -5.40
N HIS A 85 5.61 0.91 -6.18
CA HIS A 85 6.98 1.31 -6.55
C HIS A 85 7.82 1.65 -5.31
N ALA A 86 7.26 2.37 -4.33
CA ALA A 86 7.94 2.69 -3.08
C ALA A 86 8.36 1.44 -2.31
N MET A 87 7.46 0.45 -2.18
CA MET A 87 7.74 -0.84 -1.55
C MET A 87 8.86 -1.61 -2.26
N LYS A 88 8.77 -1.75 -3.58
CA LYS A 88 9.80 -2.47 -4.36
C LYS A 88 11.16 -1.78 -4.29
N LYS A 89 11.19 -0.46 -4.31
CA LYS A 89 12.44 0.33 -4.17
C LYS A 89 13.06 0.18 -2.79
N GLN A 90 12.23 0.14 -1.74
CA GLN A 90 12.68 0.03 -0.35
C GLN A 90 13.20 -1.37 -0.02
N PHE A 91 12.51 -2.41 -0.52
CA PHE A 91 12.77 -3.80 -0.18
C PHE A 91 13.12 -4.64 -1.41
N LYS A 92 14.24 -4.33 -2.05
CA LYS A 92 14.66 -4.93 -3.34
C LYS A 92 14.75 -6.47 -3.33
N ASN A 93 15.08 -7.05 -2.17
CA ASN A 93 15.33 -8.48 -2.01
C ASN A 93 14.13 -9.23 -1.39
N ARG A 94 12.96 -8.57 -1.32
CA ARG A 94 11.73 -9.19 -0.82
C ARG A 94 10.69 -9.25 -1.94
N LYS A 95 9.95 -10.34 -2.00
CA LYS A 95 8.74 -10.42 -2.84
C LYS A 95 7.71 -9.41 -2.33
N LEU A 96 6.90 -8.87 -3.21
CA LEU A 96 5.80 -7.98 -2.88
C LEU A 96 4.47 -8.62 -3.26
N ILE A 97 3.67 -8.94 -2.26
CA ILE A 97 2.27 -9.29 -2.41
C ILE A 97 1.47 -8.01 -2.21
N ALA A 98 0.77 -7.57 -3.25
CA ALA A 98 -0.05 -6.36 -3.18
C ALA A 98 -1.52 -6.74 -3.21
N CYS A 99 -2.26 -6.36 -2.18
CA CYS A 99 -3.70 -6.55 -2.07
C CYS A 99 -4.40 -5.19 -2.12
N MET A 100 -5.32 -5.02 -3.07
CA MET A 100 -6.11 -3.81 -3.23
C MET A 100 -7.59 -4.08 -3.03
N GLU A 101 -8.30 -3.21 -2.32
CA GLU A 101 -9.76 -3.21 -2.25
C GLU A 101 -10.37 -2.23 -3.24
N LEU A 102 -11.22 -2.71 -4.14
CA LEU A 102 -12.11 -1.89 -4.97
C LEU A 102 -13.32 -1.47 -4.13
N HIS A 103 -13.25 -0.32 -3.50
CA HIS A 103 -14.23 0.13 -2.51
C HIS A 103 -14.96 1.42 -2.89
N THR A 104 -14.31 2.34 -3.61
CA THR A 104 -14.90 3.64 -3.96
C THR A 104 -15.92 3.53 -5.12
N PHE A 105 -16.82 4.48 -5.22
CA PHE A 105 -17.74 4.55 -6.37
C PHE A 105 -17.00 4.59 -7.70
N SER A 106 -15.90 5.36 -7.79
CA SER A 106 -15.08 5.42 -9.01
C SER A 106 -14.42 4.07 -9.32
N SER A 107 -13.81 3.40 -8.34
CA SER A 107 -13.17 2.10 -8.57
C SER A 107 -14.15 0.99 -8.97
N LEU A 108 -15.42 1.14 -8.60
CA LEU A 108 -16.51 0.23 -8.97
C LEU A 108 -17.23 0.64 -10.25
N ASN A 109 -16.82 1.74 -10.90
CA ASN A 109 -17.39 2.18 -12.16
C ASN A 109 -16.82 1.40 -13.34
N LYS A 110 -17.70 0.85 -14.19
CA LYS A 110 -17.34 -0.01 -15.33
C LYS A 110 -16.46 0.68 -16.39
N GLY A 111 -16.50 2.01 -16.50
CA GLY A 111 -15.66 2.80 -17.39
C GLY A 111 -14.31 3.11 -16.75
N PHE A 112 -14.33 3.57 -15.50
CA PHE A 112 -13.13 4.00 -14.77
C PHE A 112 -12.18 2.84 -14.45
N ILE A 113 -12.66 1.61 -14.32
CA ILE A 113 -11.82 0.47 -13.93
C ILE A 113 -10.64 0.25 -14.90
N ASN A 114 -10.76 0.66 -16.15
CA ASN A 114 -9.68 0.55 -17.14
C ASN A 114 -8.45 1.43 -16.81
N GLU A 115 -8.64 2.48 -16.00
CA GLU A 115 -7.54 3.33 -15.52
C GLU A 115 -6.55 2.57 -14.61
N TYR A 116 -6.97 1.40 -14.07
CA TYR A 116 -6.09 0.54 -13.27
C TYR A 116 -5.09 -0.26 -14.11
N ASN A 117 -5.06 -0.05 -15.42
CA ASN A 117 -4.12 -0.72 -16.31
C ASN A 117 -2.67 -0.61 -15.81
N ASP A 118 -2.00 -1.75 -15.68
CA ASP A 118 -0.64 -1.88 -15.16
C ASP A 118 -0.39 -1.28 -13.76
N SER A 119 -1.45 -0.96 -13.00
CA SER A 119 -1.27 -0.28 -11.70
C SER A 119 -0.61 -1.17 -10.63
N MET A 120 -0.68 -2.48 -10.78
CA MET A 120 -0.08 -3.46 -9.87
C MET A 120 1.07 -4.24 -10.51
N LYS A 121 1.54 -3.88 -11.70
CA LYS A 121 2.53 -4.63 -12.51
C LYS A 121 3.84 -4.95 -11.79
N LEU A 122 4.28 -4.09 -10.88
CA LEU A 122 5.52 -4.32 -10.12
C LEU A 122 5.34 -5.25 -8.91
N ALA A 123 4.12 -5.65 -8.57
CA ALA A 123 3.88 -6.65 -7.55
C ALA A 123 4.21 -8.05 -8.08
N ASP A 124 4.87 -8.86 -7.27
CA ASP A 124 5.18 -10.26 -7.62
C ASP A 124 3.90 -11.12 -7.59
N GLN A 125 2.94 -10.75 -6.73
CA GLN A 125 1.60 -11.29 -6.68
C GLN A 125 0.59 -10.17 -6.43
N ALA A 126 -0.51 -10.15 -7.18
CA ALA A 126 -1.58 -9.17 -7.04
C ALA A 126 -2.88 -9.83 -6.59
N ILE A 127 -3.54 -9.21 -5.61
CA ILE A 127 -4.86 -9.61 -5.12
C ILE A 127 -5.77 -8.40 -5.22
N VAL A 128 -6.93 -8.57 -5.85
CA VAL A 128 -8.00 -7.56 -5.89
C VAL A 128 -9.19 -8.09 -5.11
N PHE A 129 -9.50 -7.40 -4.03
CA PHE A 129 -10.68 -7.66 -3.24
C PHE A 129 -11.81 -6.73 -3.70
N ILE A 130 -12.98 -7.30 -3.96
CA ILE A 130 -14.20 -6.58 -4.32
C ILE A 130 -15.37 -7.18 -3.56
N SER A 131 -15.91 -6.44 -2.60
CA SER A 131 -17.00 -6.93 -1.77
C SER A 131 -18.33 -6.92 -2.50
N ASP A 132 -18.96 -8.09 -2.65
CA ASP A 132 -20.33 -8.19 -3.18
C ASP A 132 -21.33 -7.45 -2.27
N LYS A 133 -21.09 -7.39 -0.94
CA LYS A 133 -21.92 -6.62 0.00
C LYS A 133 -21.80 -5.11 -0.26
N ALA A 134 -20.57 -4.62 -0.50
CA ALA A 134 -20.33 -3.21 -0.80
C ALA A 134 -20.98 -2.79 -2.12
N ILE A 135 -20.94 -3.64 -3.15
CA ILE A 135 -21.62 -3.42 -4.44
C ILE A 135 -23.14 -3.29 -4.22
N LYS A 136 -23.74 -4.25 -3.52
CA LYS A 136 -25.18 -4.24 -3.21
C LYS A 136 -25.59 -3.01 -2.40
N HIS A 137 -24.83 -2.67 -1.35
CA HIS A 137 -25.10 -1.49 -0.51
C HIS A 137 -25.04 -0.19 -1.31
N LYS A 138 -24.10 -0.09 -2.26
CA LYS A 138 -23.97 1.07 -3.16
C LYS A 138 -24.95 1.07 -4.33
N LYS A 139 -25.77 0.03 -4.48
CA LYS A 139 -26.73 -0.14 -5.59
C LYS A 139 -26.05 -0.06 -6.95
N LEU A 140 -24.85 -0.64 -7.08
CA LEU A 140 -24.06 -0.68 -8.31
C LEU A 140 -24.22 -2.05 -8.99
N ASP A 141 -24.05 -2.06 -10.31
CA ASP A 141 -23.98 -3.30 -11.06
C ASP A 141 -22.70 -4.08 -10.73
N PRO A 142 -22.75 -5.40 -10.62
CA PRO A 142 -21.58 -6.23 -10.45
C PRO A 142 -20.58 -6.07 -11.60
N ILE A 143 -19.28 -6.08 -11.26
CA ILE A 143 -18.21 -6.15 -12.24
C ILE A 143 -17.73 -7.60 -12.32
N SER A 144 -17.67 -8.17 -13.52
CA SER A 144 -17.19 -9.53 -13.70
C SER A 144 -15.69 -9.64 -13.42
N GLU A 145 -15.24 -10.79 -12.92
CA GLU A 145 -13.83 -11.06 -12.69
C GLU A 145 -12.99 -10.93 -13.96
N HIS A 146 -13.55 -11.38 -15.09
CA HIS A 146 -12.91 -11.22 -16.39
C HIS A 146 -12.62 -9.74 -16.70
N LYS A 147 -13.62 -8.86 -16.50
CA LYS A 147 -13.44 -7.42 -16.73
C LYS A 147 -12.38 -6.82 -15.81
N ILE A 148 -12.31 -7.23 -14.55
CA ILE A 148 -11.27 -6.79 -13.62
C ILE A 148 -9.89 -7.24 -14.10
N LYS A 149 -9.73 -8.52 -14.46
CA LYS A 149 -8.46 -9.06 -14.99
C LYS A 149 -7.97 -8.31 -16.22
N VAL A 150 -8.85 -8.07 -17.17
CA VAL A 150 -8.53 -7.30 -18.39
C VAL A 150 -8.13 -5.86 -18.03
N ALA A 151 -8.89 -5.21 -17.17
CA ALA A 151 -8.63 -3.82 -16.78
C ALA A 151 -7.28 -3.63 -16.07
N PHE A 152 -6.88 -4.55 -15.21
CA PHE A 152 -5.58 -4.49 -14.52
C PHE A 152 -4.41 -4.95 -15.41
N ASN A 153 -4.70 -5.65 -16.52
CA ASN A 153 -3.67 -6.15 -17.46
C ASN A 153 -2.53 -6.90 -16.75
N GLN A 154 -2.89 -7.84 -15.88
CA GLN A 154 -1.92 -8.58 -15.07
C GLN A 154 -2.27 -10.05 -14.98
N SER A 155 -1.36 -10.92 -15.40
CA SER A 155 -1.58 -12.38 -15.50
C SER A 155 -1.68 -13.07 -14.14
N ASN A 156 -0.93 -12.59 -13.14
CA ASN A 156 -0.85 -13.17 -11.79
C ASN A 156 -1.82 -12.50 -10.79
N ILE A 157 -2.97 -12.03 -11.27
CA ILE A 157 -3.97 -11.38 -10.42
C ILE A 157 -5.00 -12.39 -9.89
N THR A 158 -5.21 -12.39 -8.58
CA THR A 158 -6.26 -13.16 -7.90
C THR A 158 -7.39 -12.22 -7.52
N ILE A 159 -8.64 -12.56 -7.88
CA ILE A 159 -9.81 -11.77 -7.50
C ILE A 159 -10.56 -12.49 -6.41
N VAL A 160 -10.92 -11.77 -5.35
CA VAL A 160 -11.59 -12.28 -4.16
C VAL A 160 -12.80 -11.41 -3.84
N LYS A 161 -13.95 -12.04 -3.58
CA LYS A 161 -15.23 -11.34 -3.32
C LYS A 161 -15.74 -11.49 -1.91
N ASP A 162 -15.08 -12.29 -1.11
CA ASP A 162 -15.48 -12.64 0.24
C ASP A 162 -14.32 -12.46 1.21
N ALA A 163 -14.57 -11.80 2.35
CA ALA A 163 -13.51 -11.45 3.30
C ALA A 163 -12.92 -12.68 4.01
N ILE A 164 -13.72 -13.74 4.22
CA ILE A 164 -13.23 -14.98 4.82
C ILE A 164 -12.27 -15.67 3.85
N LYS A 165 -12.65 -15.72 2.56
CA LYS A 165 -11.76 -16.26 1.51
C LYS A 165 -10.50 -15.43 1.38
N LEU A 166 -10.59 -14.09 1.49
CA LEU A 166 -9.42 -13.21 1.48
C LEU A 166 -8.47 -13.56 2.63
N SER A 167 -8.99 -13.69 3.85
CA SER A 167 -8.21 -14.09 5.03
C SER A 167 -7.53 -15.44 4.83
N ILE A 168 -8.23 -16.43 4.30
CA ILE A 168 -7.68 -17.76 4.02
C ILE A 168 -6.55 -17.68 2.98
N ILE A 169 -6.75 -16.93 1.89
CA ILE A 169 -5.75 -16.76 0.83
C ILE A 169 -4.50 -16.08 1.39
N ILE A 170 -4.66 -14.98 2.12
CA ILE A 170 -3.54 -14.24 2.70
C ILE A 170 -2.74 -15.14 3.67
N ASN A 171 -3.40 -15.90 4.53
CA ASN A 171 -2.73 -16.78 5.50
C ASN A 171 -2.07 -18.01 4.88
N LYS A 172 -2.38 -18.35 3.62
CA LYS A 172 -1.69 -19.40 2.86
C LYS A 172 -0.46 -18.90 2.10
N ILE A 173 -0.23 -17.59 2.03
CA ILE A 173 0.92 -17.03 1.34
C ILE A 173 2.19 -17.32 2.15
N GLU A 174 3.20 -17.86 1.47
CA GLU A 174 4.53 -17.98 2.07
C GLU A 174 5.17 -16.60 2.24
N MET A 175 5.28 -16.16 3.48
CA MET A 175 5.83 -14.84 3.81
C MET A 175 7.35 -14.78 3.91
N LYS A 176 8.06 -15.88 3.65
CA LYS A 176 9.53 -15.87 3.68
C LYS A 176 10.12 -14.91 2.64
N LYS A 177 10.90 -13.94 3.11
CA LYS A 177 11.45 -12.83 2.29
C LYS A 177 10.38 -12.12 1.44
N ALA A 178 9.24 -11.82 2.06
CA ALA A 178 8.12 -11.21 1.38
C ALA A 178 7.50 -10.07 2.20
N ASN A 179 6.89 -9.11 1.54
CA ASN A 179 6.07 -8.08 2.16
C ASN A 179 4.64 -8.18 1.65
N LEU A 180 3.68 -8.05 2.54
CA LEU A 180 2.27 -7.88 2.20
C LEU A 180 1.91 -6.39 2.30
N LEU A 181 1.38 -5.85 1.21
CA LEU A 181 0.90 -4.47 1.14
C LEU A 181 -0.62 -4.47 0.95
N MET A 182 -1.34 -3.98 1.94
CA MET A 182 -2.79 -3.87 1.96
C MET A 182 -3.21 -2.45 1.62
N MET A 183 -3.90 -2.25 0.50
CA MET A 183 -4.25 -0.91 -0.03
C MET A 183 -5.76 -0.73 -0.11
N SER A 184 -6.30 0.20 0.65
CA SER A 184 -7.74 0.48 0.65
C SER A 184 -8.08 1.86 1.21
N SER A 185 -9.16 2.44 0.71
CA SER A 185 -9.89 3.53 1.39
C SER A 185 -11.00 3.00 2.32
N GLY A 186 -11.24 1.70 2.33
CA GLY A 186 -12.13 0.99 3.23
C GLY A 186 -11.34 0.20 4.29
N ASN A 187 -11.85 -0.97 4.65
CA ASN A 187 -11.29 -1.79 5.72
C ASN A 187 -11.30 -3.31 5.41
N PHE A 188 -11.44 -3.71 4.15
CA PHE A 188 -11.52 -5.11 3.71
C PHE A 188 -12.61 -5.90 4.49
N GLU A 189 -13.78 -5.31 4.69
CA GLU A 189 -14.86 -5.85 5.53
C GLU A 189 -14.42 -6.19 6.97
N ASN A 190 -13.64 -5.31 7.59
CA ASN A 190 -13.09 -5.47 8.94
C ASN A 190 -12.09 -6.64 9.06
N LEU A 191 -11.24 -6.82 8.05
CA LEU A 191 -10.15 -7.80 8.11
C LEU A 191 -9.27 -7.55 9.34
N ASP A 192 -9.12 -8.59 10.15
CA ASP A 192 -8.29 -8.58 11.36
C ASP A 192 -6.82 -8.82 10.99
N TYR A 193 -6.01 -7.77 11.03
CA TYR A 193 -4.59 -7.84 10.69
C TYR A 193 -3.75 -8.63 11.71
N ASP A 194 -4.21 -8.72 12.96
CA ASP A 194 -3.49 -9.46 14.01
C ASP A 194 -3.51 -10.97 13.75
N LYS A 195 -4.51 -11.44 13.03
CA LYS A 195 -4.65 -12.84 12.61
C LYS A 195 -3.90 -13.21 11.33
N ILE A 196 -3.21 -12.27 10.71
CA ILE A 196 -2.38 -12.56 9.53
C ILE A 196 -1.01 -13.08 9.99
N ASN A 197 -0.61 -14.23 9.49
CA ASN A 197 0.69 -14.85 9.79
C ASN A 197 1.83 -14.15 9.02
N LEU A 198 3.04 -14.10 9.64
CA LEU A 198 4.29 -13.64 9.03
C LEU A 198 5.30 -14.78 8.97
#